data_6100bfa3cbf21e5fb8aa700625a3a7f5
#
_entry.id   6100bfa3cbf21e5fb8aa700625a3a7f5
#
_cell.length_a   1.000
_cell.length_b   1.000
_cell.length_c   1.000
_cell.angle_alpha   90.00
_cell.angle_beta   90.00
_cell.angle_gamma   90.00
#
_symmetry.space_group_name_H-M   'P 1'
#
loop_
_entity.id
_entity.type
_entity.pdbx_description
1 polymer ?
#
loop_
_entity_poly.entity_id
_entity_poly.type
_entity_poly.pdbx_seq_one_letter_code
_entity_poly.pdbx_strand_id
1 'polypeptide(L)'
;MIKLRKFETDTRFLLDAAHHRLDVIRDDGVYRHLRMKEPGTSCYYYDIITWPGYLTVTGDMGTWTFSRTHDMFRFFGGWTGEINTGYWSEKLEAGAGRSAYSFLAQEYDHDEFCSSLREWLSSYFEEDDEESEPDVDWDDESDEPDSDKARIREIVRDLCREDFMNDMLAYQAVYDADWPDCVDVWELCADITYKSYSSHFCWILYAITWAISKYHNSKMVDKAMGTFLAVKGAVA
;
A
#
# COMPACT_ATOMS: atom_id res chain seq x y z
N MET A 1 -8.72 18.46 1.87
CA MET A 1 -8.12 17.79 3.04
C MET A 1 -6.87 17.10 2.54
N ILE A 2 -5.69 17.40 3.05
CA ILE A 2 -4.37 17.07 2.48
C ILE A 2 -4.14 15.55 2.52
N LYS A 3 -3.61 14.96 1.43
CA LYS A 3 -3.19 13.54 1.32
C LYS A 3 -2.18 13.17 2.43
N LEU A 4 -2.66 12.75 3.58
CA LEU A 4 -1.85 12.36 4.74
C LEU A 4 -1.53 10.84 4.79
N ARG A 5 -2.12 10.01 3.93
CA ARG A 5 -2.18 8.55 4.11
C ARG A 5 -0.85 7.79 3.94
N LYS A 6 0.07 8.19 3.06
CA LYS A 6 1.32 7.44 2.86
C LYS A 6 2.40 7.80 3.89
N PHE A 7 2.45 9.05 4.31
CA PHE A 7 3.35 9.52 5.39
C PHE A 7 2.87 9.11 6.78
N GLU A 8 1.55 8.93 6.96
CA GLU A 8 0.99 8.53 8.26
C GLU A 8 1.31 7.10 8.63
N THR A 9 1.39 6.15 7.68
CA THR A 9 1.55 4.73 8.02
C THR A 9 2.95 4.40 8.55
N ASP A 10 4.01 4.98 8.01
CA ASP A 10 5.37 4.80 8.53
C ASP A 10 5.54 5.45 9.91
N THR A 11 5.10 6.70 10.04
CA THR A 11 5.10 7.42 11.32
C THR A 11 4.22 6.72 12.35
N ARG A 12 3.04 6.24 11.94
CA ARG A 12 2.15 5.47 12.80
C ARG A 12 2.79 4.16 13.25
N PHE A 13 3.41 3.41 12.33
CA PHE A 13 4.13 2.19 12.67
C PHE A 13 5.24 2.47 13.69
N LEU A 14 6.05 3.52 13.49
CA LEU A 14 7.14 3.87 14.40
C LEU A 14 6.63 4.22 15.80
N LEU A 15 5.50 4.91 15.91
CA LEU A 15 4.86 5.22 17.19
C LEU A 15 4.31 3.95 17.86
N ASP A 16 3.59 3.11 17.14
CA ASP A 16 2.97 1.89 17.64
C ASP A 16 4.02 0.86 18.09
N ALA A 17 5.18 0.82 17.40
CA ALA A 17 6.26 -0.14 17.66
C ALA A 17 7.42 0.42 18.52
N ALA A 18 7.38 1.68 18.94
CA ALA A 18 8.49 2.39 19.60
C ALA A 18 9.07 1.62 20.79
N HIS A 19 8.23 0.95 21.58
CA HIS A 19 8.60 0.23 22.79
C HIS A 19 8.68 -1.29 22.61
N HIS A 20 8.51 -1.79 21.36
CA HIS A 20 8.58 -3.21 21.08
C HIS A 20 10.00 -3.74 21.28
N ARG A 21 10.07 -4.92 21.88
CA ARG A 21 11.30 -5.70 22.04
C ARG A 21 11.22 -6.95 21.19
N LEU A 22 12.38 -7.33 20.65
CA LEU A 22 12.56 -8.56 19.91
C LEU A 22 12.74 -9.72 20.90
N ASP A 23 11.90 -10.74 20.75
CA ASP A 23 12.07 -12.05 21.38
C ASP A 23 12.27 -13.11 20.27
N VAL A 24 13.42 -13.77 20.28
CA VAL A 24 13.76 -14.82 19.32
C VAL A 24 13.35 -16.17 19.90
N ILE A 25 12.16 -16.63 19.53
CA ILE A 25 11.56 -17.89 20.02
C ILE A 25 12.23 -19.10 19.35
N ARG A 26 12.52 -18.98 18.04
CA ARG A 26 13.22 -20.02 17.27
C ARG A 26 14.18 -19.37 16.28
N ASP A 27 15.35 -19.97 16.13
CA ASP A 27 16.37 -19.56 15.18
C ASP A 27 17.15 -20.77 14.69
N ASP A 28 16.63 -21.43 13.65
CA ASP A 28 17.18 -22.64 13.06
C ASP A 28 17.26 -22.49 11.56
N GLY A 29 18.31 -21.81 11.08
CA GLY A 29 18.51 -21.50 9.68
C GLY A 29 17.39 -20.63 9.11
N VAL A 30 16.58 -21.18 8.19
CA VAL A 30 15.41 -20.48 7.64
C VAL A 30 14.12 -20.72 8.44
N TYR A 31 14.15 -21.59 9.44
CA TYR A 31 13.04 -21.81 10.36
C TYR A 31 13.18 -20.87 11.55
N ARG A 32 12.57 -19.69 11.45
CA ARG A 32 12.63 -18.66 12.47
C ARG A 32 11.25 -18.35 13.04
N HIS A 33 11.21 -18.03 14.31
CA HIS A 33 10.03 -17.45 14.95
C HIS A 33 10.49 -16.28 15.82
N LEU A 34 10.16 -15.08 15.37
CA LEU A 34 10.44 -13.83 16.07
C LEU A 34 9.13 -13.27 16.61
N ARG A 35 9.15 -12.78 17.83
CA ARG A 35 8.06 -12.02 18.43
C ARG A 35 8.50 -10.60 18.68
N MET A 36 7.66 -9.66 18.23
CA MET A 36 7.80 -8.24 18.50
C MET A 36 6.63 -7.77 19.33
N LYS A 37 6.91 -7.31 20.56
CA LYS A 37 5.86 -6.83 21.44
C LYS A 37 6.44 -5.89 22.51
N GLU A 38 5.62 -4.97 22.99
CA GLU A 38 5.91 -4.17 24.16
C GLU A 38 5.73 -5.02 25.43
N PRO A 39 6.67 -4.97 26.41
CA PRO A 39 6.52 -5.66 27.68
C PRO A 39 5.27 -5.21 28.44
N GLY A 40 4.47 -6.18 28.89
CA GLY A 40 3.28 -5.91 29.71
C GLY A 40 1.99 -5.64 28.94
N THR A 41 2.04 -5.57 27.61
CA THR A 41 0.86 -5.38 26.77
C THR A 41 0.84 -6.35 25.60
N SER A 42 -0.32 -6.55 24.98
CA SER A 42 -0.48 -7.26 23.71
C SER A 42 -0.94 -6.32 22.58
N CYS A 43 -0.91 -5.00 22.80
CA CYS A 43 -1.24 -4.04 21.76
C CYS A 43 -0.15 -4.01 20.69
N TYR A 44 -0.56 -4.03 19.43
CA TYR A 44 0.29 -3.98 18.22
C TYR A 44 1.37 -5.07 18.17
N TYR A 45 1.24 -6.15 18.98
CA TYR A 45 2.19 -7.26 18.90
C TYR A 45 2.10 -7.96 17.56
N TYR A 46 3.22 -8.54 17.13
CA TYR A 46 3.24 -9.41 15.97
C TYR A 46 4.35 -10.45 16.06
N ASP A 47 4.10 -11.57 15.43
CA ASP A 47 5.05 -12.65 15.26
C ASP A 47 5.44 -12.73 13.78
N ILE A 48 6.71 -13.00 13.51
CA ILE A 48 7.22 -13.35 12.19
C ILE A 48 7.68 -14.79 12.24
N ILE A 49 7.12 -15.63 11.38
CA ILE A 49 7.42 -17.04 11.27
C ILE A 49 7.91 -17.31 9.86
N THR A 50 9.06 -17.99 9.70
CA THR A 50 9.59 -18.36 8.40
C THR A 50 9.88 -19.85 8.31
N TRP A 51 9.69 -20.39 7.11
CA TRP A 51 10.13 -21.71 6.67
C TRP A 51 10.59 -21.60 5.21
N PRO A 52 11.19 -22.67 4.61
CA PRO A 52 11.69 -22.58 3.24
C PRO A 52 10.66 -22.04 2.25
N GLY A 53 10.96 -20.90 1.65
CA GLY A 53 10.12 -20.25 0.65
C GLY A 53 9.04 -19.32 1.18
N TYR A 54 8.78 -19.27 2.49
CA TYR A 54 7.64 -18.56 3.07
C TYR A 54 8.00 -17.67 4.26
N LEU A 55 7.22 -16.64 4.43
CA LEU A 55 7.18 -15.79 5.63
C LEU A 55 5.73 -15.49 5.98
N THR A 56 5.35 -15.74 7.23
CA THR A 56 4.07 -15.31 7.78
C THR A 56 4.31 -14.27 8.85
N VAL A 57 3.60 -13.14 8.78
CA VAL A 57 3.42 -12.22 9.90
C VAL A 57 2.02 -12.40 10.45
N THR A 58 1.87 -12.44 11.77
CA THR A 58 0.57 -12.59 12.44
C THR A 58 0.54 -11.79 13.73
N GLY A 59 -0.60 -11.22 14.07
CA GLY A 59 -0.77 -10.41 15.27
C GLY A 59 -1.97 -9.46 15.16
N ASP A 60 -1.85 -8.29 15.78
CA ASP A 60 -2.94 -7.33 15.85
C ASP A 60 -3.39 -6.78 14.49
N MET A 61 -2.48 -6.73 13.51
CA MET A 61 -2.77 -6.26 12.16
C MET A 61 -3.16 -7.39 11.20
N GLY A 62 -3.58 -8.55 11.75
CA GLY A 62 -4.02 -9.69 10.97
C GLY A 62 -2.90 -10.67 10.66
N THR A 63 -3.18 -11.60 9.73
CA THR A 63 -2.25 -12.66 9.32
C THR A 63 -2.01 -12.59 7.83
N TRP A 64 -0.74 -12.51 7.43
CA TRP A 64 -0.33 -12.31 6.05
C TRP A 64 0.82 -13.24 5.73
N THR A 65 0.72 -14.00 4.64
CA THR A 65 1.73 -14.97 4.23
C THR A 65 2.26 -14.63 2.85
N PHE A 66 3.58 -14.54 2.76
CA PHE A 66 4.31 -14.23 1.53
C PHE A 66 5.16 -15.42 1.10
N SER A 67 5.33 -15.58 -0.21
CA SER A 67 6.20 -16.61 -0.80
C SER A 67 7.03 -16.05 -1.94
N ARG A 68 8.36 -16.29 -1.92
CA ARG A 68 9.21 -15.90 -3.04
C ARG A 68 10.53 -16.68 -3.10
N THR A 69 11.41 -16.52 -2.12
CA THR A 69 12.75 -17.08 -2.11
C THR A 69 12.93 -18.03 -0.94
N HIS A 70 13.85 -18.98 -1.03
CA HIS A 70 14.08 -19.98 0.02
C HIS A 70 14.29 -19.35 1.40
N ASP A 71 15.05 -18.26 1.48
CA ASP A 71 15.18 -17.45 2.71
C ASP A 71 14.48 -16.09 2.53
N MET A 72 13.29 -15.98 3.06
CA MET A 72 12.45 -14.77 2.96
C MET A 72 13.04 -13.56 3.71
N PHE A 73 13.97 -13.77 4.67
CA PHE A 73 14.68 -12.64 5.27
C PHE A 73 15.61 -11.94 4.29
N ARG A 74 16.15 -12.65 3.29
CA ARG A 74 16.91 -12.03 2.20
C ARG A 74 16.03 -11.24 1.25
N PHE A 75 14.78 -11.68 1.06
CA PHE A 75 13.83 -10.99 0.19
C PHE A 75 13.41 -9.62 0.77
N PHE A 76 13.11 -9.55 2.06
CA PHE A 76 12.70 -8.33 2.75
C PHE A 76 13.87 -7.57 3.40
N GLY A 77 15.04 -8.17 3.51
CA GLY A 77 16.15 -7.69 4.37
C GLY A 77 17.06 -6.63 3.76
N GLY A 78 16.84 -6.23 2.51
CA GLY A 78 17.57 -5.14 1.86
C GLY A 78 16.98 -3.76 2.15
N TRP A 79 16.31 -3.58 3.28
CA TRP A 79 15.56 -2.37 3.58
C TRP A 79 16.45 -1.13 3.70
N THR A 80 16.17 -0.16 2.86
CA THR A 80 16.81 1.17 2.86
C THR A 80 15.90 2.26 3.45
N GLY A 81 14.77 1.89 4.06
CA GLY A 81 13.75 2.79 4.59
C GLY A 81 12.48 2.88 3.75
N GLU A 82 12.50 2.32 2.55
CA GLU A 82 11.34 2.32 1.65
C GLU A 82 10.74 0.91 1.52
N ILE A 83 9.43 0.79 1.69
CA ILE A 83 8.70 -0.44 1.38
C ILE A 83 8.25 -0.41 -0.09
N ASN A 84 8.32 -1.56 -0.75
CA ASN A 84 7.81 -1.72 -2.11
C ASN A 84 6.45 -2.43 -2.06
N THR A 85 5.39 -1.65 -1.78
CA THR A 85 4.02 -2.18 -1.62
C THR A 85 3.54 -2.91 -2.86
N GLY A 86 3.80 -2.38 -4.06
CA GLY A 86 3.40 -2.99 -5.32
C GLY A 86 4.05 -4.36 -5.52
N TYR A 87 5.37 -4.42 -5.52
CA TYR A 87 6.10 -5.67 -5.75
C TYR A 87 5.87 -6.71 -4.64
N TRP A 88 5.74 -6.27 -3.39
CA TRP A 88 5.54 -7.21 -2.28
C TRP A 88 4.10 -7.73 -2.19
N SER A 89 3.11 -6.95 -2.64
CA SER A 89 1.73 -7.44 -2.73
C SER A 89 1.57 -8.58 -3.74
N GLU A 90 2.35 -8.59 -4.82
CA GLU A 90 2.39 -9.70 -5.78
C GLU A 90 2.89 -11.03 -5.18
N LYS A 91 3.58 -10.99 -4.05
CA LYS A 91 4.15 -12.16 -3.37
C LYS A 91 3.28 -12.63 -2.20
N LEU A 92 2.12 -12.02 -2.04
CA LEU A 92 1.13 -12.38 -1.04
C LEU A 92 0.36 -13.62 -1.49
N GLU A 93 0.51 -14.72 -0.73
CA GLU A 93 -0.20 -15.99 -0.98
C GLU A 93 -1.51 -16.07 -0.21
N ALA A 94 -1.54 -15.49 0.99
CA ALA A 94 -2.72 -15.41 1.83
C ALA A 94 -2.62 -14.19 2.74
N GLY A 95 -3.73 -13.49 2.93
CA GLY A 95 -3.78 -12.34 3.79
C GLY A 95 -5.19 -12.00 4.22
N ALA A 96 -5.33 -11.70 5.53
CA ALA A 96 -6.55 -11.15 6.07
C ALA A 96 -6.18 -10.19 7.20
N GLY A 97 -6.73 -9.00 7.15
CA GLY A 97 -6.80 -8.13 8.31
C GLY A 97 -7.66 -8.78 9.41
N ARG A 98 -7.83 -8.08 10.53
CA ARG A 98 -8.66 -8.56 11.66
C ARG A 98 -10.13 -8.81 11.29
N SER A 99 -10.61 -8.19 10.25
CA SER A 99 -11.95 -8.38 9.69
C SER A 99 -11.91 -9.50 8.65
N ALA A 100 -12.77 -10.49 8.78
CA ALA A 100 -12.86 -11.63 7.86
C ALA A 100 -13.20 -11.24 6.39
N TYR A 101 -13.47 -9.97 6.13
CA TYR A 101 -13.81 -9.43 4.82
C TYR A 101 -12.65 -8.74 4.10
N SER A 102 -11.50 -8.54 4.75
CA SER A 102 -10.34 -7.88 4.14
C SER A 102 -9.30 -8.93 3.73
N PHE A 103 -9.59 -9.61 2.63
CA PHE A 103 -8.70 -10.66 2.09
C PHE A 103 -7.58 -10.14 1.21
N LEU A 104 -7.50 -8.86 0.96
CA LEU A 104 -6.58 -8.32 -0.04
C LEU A 104 -5.76 -7.18 0.54
N ALA A 105 -4.59 -6.99 -0.05
CA ALA A 105 -3.68 -5.89 0.29
C ALA A 105 -4.27 -4.51 -0.01
N GLN A 106 -5.29 -4.45 -0.86
CA GLN A 106 -5.94 -3.22 -1.31
C GLN A 106 -7.40 -3.18 -0.87
N GLU A 107 -7.89 -1.98 -0.58
CA GLU A 107 -9.28 -1.68 -0.26
C GLU A 107 -9.77 -0.51 -1.12
N TYR A 108 -11.10 -0.38 -1.28
CA TYR A 108 -11.68 0.78 -1.95
C TYR A 108 -11.23 2.06 -1.24
N ASP A 109 -10.81 3.03 -2.03
CA ASP A 109 -10.36 4.34 -1.55
C ASP A 109 -11.06 5.43 -2.34
N HIS A 110 -12.02 6.09 -1.69
CA HIS A 110 -12.82 7.15 -2.30
C HIS A 110 -11.96 8.35 -2.75
N ASP A 111 -10.95 8.72 -1.96
CA ASP A 111 -10.07 9.85 -2.32
C ASP A 111 -9.20 9.51 -3.55
N GLU A 112 -8.72 8.27 -3.64
CA GLU A 112 -7.96 7.78 -4.81
C GLU A 112 -8.86 7.70 -6.04
N PHE A 113 -10.08 7.17 -5.90
CA PHE A 113 -11.08 7.13 -6.95
C PHE A 113 -11.38 8.53 -7.50
N CYS A 114 -11.69 9.50 -6.63
CA CYS A 114 -11.95 10.87 -7.05
C CYS A 114 -10.73 11.56 -7.65
N SER A 115 -9.51 11.26 -7.15
CA SER A 115 -8.27 11.79 -7.72
C SER A 115 -8.05 11.28 -9.14
N SER A 116 -8.22 9.97 -9.32
CA SER A 116 -8.07 9.31 -10.62
C SER A 116 -9.08 9.83 -11.66
N LEU A 117 -10.35 10.00 -11.26
CA LEU A 117 -11.36 10.62 -12.14
C LEU A 117 -11.01 12.05 -12.56
N ARG A 118 -10.46 12.84 -11.64
CA ARG A 118 -10.06 14.23 -11.96
C ARG A 118 -8.80 14.28 -12.82
N GLU A 119 -7.87 13.38 -12.62
CA GLU A 119 -6.67 13.24 -13.46
C GLU A 119 -7.07 12.83 -14.88
N TRP A 120 -7.97 11.84 -15.01
CA TRP A 120 -8.53 11.47 -16.31
C TRP A 120 -9.24 12.65 -16.98
N LEU A 121 -10.09 13.37 -16.27
CA LEU A 121 -10.80 14.54 -16.78
C LEU A 121 -9.84 15.62 -17.29
N SER A 122 -8.75 15.86 -16.61
CA SER A 122 -7.71 16.83 -16.99
C SER A 122 -7.04 16.40 -18.30
N SER A 123 -6.59 15.14 -18.38
CA SER A 123 -5.94 14.59 -19.59
C SER A 123 -6.88 14.59 -20.77
N TYR A 124 -8.14 14.21 -20.57
CA TYR A 124 -9.16 14.17 -21.63
C TYR A 124 -9.37 15.54 -22.31
N PHE A 125 -9.32 16.62 -21.53
CA PHE A 125 -9.47 17.96 -22.10
C PHE A 125 -8.17 18.58 -22.64
N GLU A 126 -7.00 18.14 -22.16
CA GLU A 126 -5.71 18.58 -22.71
C GLU A 126 -5.45 17.99 -24.09
N GLU A 127 -5.89 16.75 -24.36
CA GLU A 127 -5.77 16.12 -25.69
C GLU A 127 -6.68 16.78 -26.74
N ASP A 128 -7.87 17.20 -26.35
CA ASP A 128 -8.80 17.91 -27.26
C ASP A 128 -8.28 19.29 -27.70
N ASP A 129 -7.51 19.98 -26.84
CA ASP A 129 -6.99 21.30 -27.14
C ASP A 129 -5.76 21.28 -28.07
N GLU A 130 -5.06 20.12 -28.21
CA GLU A 130 -3.90 19.98 -29.12
C GLU A 130 -4.32 19.66 -30.59
N GLU A 131 -5.52 19.14 -30.86
CA GLU A 131 -6.02 18.84 -32.20
C GLU A 131 -6.68 20.04 -32.90
N SER A 132 -6.93 21.16 -32.24
CA SER A 132 -7.47 22.37 -32.85
C SER A 132 -6.35 23.22 -33.45
N GLU A 133 -6.08 23.04 -34.76
CA GLU A 133 -5.34 24.05 -35.54
C GLU A 133 -6.07 25.41 -35.48
N PRO A 134 -5.35 26.53 -35.30
CA PRO A 134 -5.98 27.83 -35.11
C PRO A 134 -6.41 28.46 -36.46
N ASP A 135 -7.47 27.97 -37.04
CA ASP A 135 -8.26 28.77 -38.01
C ASP A 135 -9.45 29.38 -37.25
N VAL A 136 -9.15 30.31 -36.37
CA VAL A 136 -10.19 31.06 -35.64
C VAL A 136 -10.72 32.15 -36.52
N ASP A 137 -11.90 31.93 -37.09
CA ASP A 137 -12.74 33.03 -37.58
C ASP A 137 -13.29 33.81 -36.36
N TRP A 138 -12.76 34.99 -36.13
CA TRP A 138 -13.05 35.82 -34.95
C TRP A 138 -14.45 36.44 -34.94
N ASP A 139 -15.30 36.18 -35.90
CA ASP A 139 -16.64 36.75 -36.06
C ASP A 139 -17.80 35.75 -35.76
N ASP A 140 -17.52 34.51 -35.31
CA ASP A 140 -18.57 33.55 -34.95
C ASP A 140 -18.90 33.63 -33.44
N GLU A 141 -19.93 34.42 -33.10
CA GLU A 141 -20.55 34.55 -31.76
C GLU A 141 -21.39 33.28 -31.37
N SER A 142 -21.03 32.08 -31.80
CA SER A 142 -21.67 30.84 -31.35
C SER A 142 -20.91 30.17 -30.20
N ASP A 143 -20.58 30.92 -29.13
CA ASP A 143 -20.22 30.35 -27.85
C ASP A 143 -21.46 29.74 -27.15
N GLU A 144 -22.04 28.68 -27.71
CA GLU A 144 -22.78 27.74 -26.90
C GLU A 144 -21.72 27.02 -26.05
N PRO A 145 -21.83 27.09 -24.72
CA PRO A 145 -20.89 26.36 -23.86
C PRO A 145 -20.94 24.89 -24.29
N ASP A 146 -19.78 24.33 -24.68
CA ASP A 146 -19.64 22.95 -25.11
C ASP A 146 -20.41 22.05 -24.14
N SER A 147 -21.62 21.66 -24.55
CA SER A 147 -22.60 21.02 -23.66
C SER A 147 -22.07 19.71 -23.14
N ASP A 148 -21.20 19.03 -23.92
CA ASP A 148 -20.63 17.75 -23.56
C ASP A 148 -19.51 17.91 -22.51
N LYS A 149 -18.63 18.90 -22.64
CA LYS A 149 -17.61 19.22 -21.63
C LYS A 149 -18.24 19.60 -20.29
N ALA A 150 -19.31 20.38 -20.32
CA ALA A 150 -20.04 20.75 -19.09
C ALA A 150 -20.69 19.54 -18.45
N ARG A 151 -21.31 18.65 -19.25
CA ARG A 151 -21.95 17.42 -18.81
C ARG A 151 -20.95 16.43 -18.20
N ILE A 152 -19.81 16.21 -18.85
CA ILE A 152 -18.74 15.37 -18.32
C ILE A 152 -18.24 15.86 -16.96
N ARG A 153 -18.01 17.18 -16.80
CA ARG A 153 -17.61 17.77 -15.50
C ARG A 153 -18.66 17.58 -14.42
N GLU A 154 -19.94 17.66 -14.78
CA GLU A 154 -21.04 17.44 -13.84
C GLU A 154 -21.09 15.99 -13.37
N ILE A 155 -21.01 15.00 -14.29
CA ILE A 155 -20.97 13.57 -13.98
C ILE A 155 -19.81 13.24 -13.06
N VAL A 156 -18.58 13.68 -13.37
CA VAL A 156 -17.41 13.45 -12.52
C VAL A 156 -17.59 14.08 -11.12
N ARG A 157 -18.19 15.26 -11.05
CA ARG A 157 -18.50 15.93 -9.78
C ARG A 157 -19.48 15.12 -8.95
N ASP A 158 -20.52 14.58 -9.57
CA ASP A 158 -21.56 13.82 -8.86
C ASP A 158 -21.04 12.47 -8.42
N LEU A 159 -20.28 11.74 -9.25
CA LEU A 159 -19.57 10.50 -8.87
C LEU A 159 -18.62 10.72 -7.67
N CYS A 160 -17.91 11.87 -7.64
CA CYS A 160 -17.04 12.21 -6.51
C CYS A 160 -17.77 12.69 -5.24
N ARG A 161 -19.06 12.95 -5.30
CA ARG A 161 -19.88 13.29 -4.12
C ARG A 161 -20.50 12.07 -3.45
N GLU A 162 -20.62 10.98 -4.18
CA GLU A 162 -21.21 9.74 -3.70
C GLU A 162 -20.14 8.88 -3.00
N ASP A 163 -20.40 8.47 -1.76
CA ASP A 163 -19.51 7.58 -0.99
C ASP A 163 -19.93 6.13 -1.21
N PHE A 164 -19.22 5.44 -2.10
CA PHE A 164 -19.50 4.04 -2.44
C PHE A 164 -18.96 3.10 -1.35
N MET A 165 -19.70 2.04 -1.06
CA MET A 165 -19.31 1.03 -0.06
C MET A 165 -18.12 0.17 -0.51
N ASN A 166 -17.87 0.04 -1.81
CA ASN A 166 -16.80 -0.77 -2.37
C ASN A 166 -16.52 -0.38 -3.83
N ASP A 167 -15.42 -0.90 -4.36
CA ASP A 167 -14.94 -0.68 -5.72
C ASP A 167 -15.91 -1.16 -6.82
N MET A 168 -16.67 -2.22 -6.58
CA MET A 168 -17.64 -2.73 -7.54
C MET A 168 -18.80 -1.75 -7.75
N LEU A 169 -19.31 -1.14 -6.68
CA LEU A 169 -20.37 -0.14 -6.78
C LEU A 169 -19.86 1.14 -7.42
N ALA A 170 -18.64 1.57 -7.11
CA ALA A 170 -18.02 2.71 -7.77
C ALA A 170 -17.82 2.46 -9.27
N TYR A 171 -17.31 1.28 -9.65
CA TYR A 171 -17.18 0.88 -11.05
C TYR A 171 -18.53 0.89 -11.77
N GLN A 172 -19.56 0.30 -11.15
CA GLN A 172 -20.89 0.26 -11.75
C GLN A 172 -21.48 1.67 -11.92
N ALA A 173 -21.27 2.56 -10.96
CA ALA A 173 -21.74 3.94 -11.06
C ALA A 173 -21.05 4.70 -12.20
N VAL A 174 -19.74 4.48 -12.42
CA VAL A 174 -19.03 5.04 -13.58
C VAL A 174 -19.58 4.47 -14.87
N TYR A 175 -19.77 3.14 -14.93
CA TYR A 175 -20.23 2.46 -16.14
C TYR A 175 -21.67 2.85 -16.54
N ASP A 176 -22.57 3.01 -15.56
CA ASP A 176 -24.00 3.30 -15.76
C ASP A 176 -24.30 4.80 -15.88
N ALA A 177 -23.31 5.69 -15.68
CA ALA A 177 -23.51 7.12 -15.81
C ALA A 177 -23.85 7.52 -17.24
N ASP A 178 -24.62 8.59 -17.40
CA ASP A 178 -25.13 9.06 -18.67
C ASP A 178 -24.10 9.92 -19.43
N TRP A 179 -22.98 9.27 -19.81
CA TRP A 179 -21.88 9.91 -20.53
C TRP A 179 -22.29 10.35 -21.93
N PRO A 180 -21.76 11.46 -22.46
CA PRO A 180 -21.85 11.79 -23.88
C PRO A 180 -21.21 10.71 -24.77
N ASP A 181 -21.67 10.59 -26.01
CA ASP A 181 -21.20 9.60 -26.99
C ASP A 181 -19.70 9.70 -27.31
N CYS A 182 -19.08 10.84 -27.04
CA CYS A 182 -17.64 11.07 -27.22
C CYS A 182 -16.77 10.38 -26.15
N VAL A 183 -17.33 9.88 -25.05
CA VAL A 183 -16.58 9.22 -23.97
C VAL A 183 -16.59 7.70 -24.18
N ASP A 184 -15.41 7.10 -24.34
CA ASP A 184 -15.27 5.63 -24.25
C ASP A 184 -15.31 5.18 -22.80
N VAL A 185 -16.49 4.74 -22.35
CA VAL A 185 -16.73 4.31 -20.97
C VAL A 185 -15.91 3.07 -20.59
N TRP A 186 -15.61 2.18 -21.55
CA TRP A 186 -14.78 1.01 -21.30
C TRP A 186 -13.32 1.39 -21.00
N GLU A 187 -12.76 2.30 -21.77
CA GLU A 187 -11.42 2.82 -21.58
C GLU A 187 -11.35 3.60 -20.25
N LEU A 188 -12.31 4.50 -20.02
CA LEU A 188 -12.44 5.21 -18.75
C LEU A 188 -12.46 4.27 -17.54
N CYS A 189 -13.30 3.23 -17.55
CA CYS A 189 -13.39 2.26 -16.46
C CYS A 189 -12.10 1.47 -16.25
N ALA A 190 -11.30 1.26 -17.31
CA ALA A 190 -10.01 0.58 -17.23
C ALA A 190 -8.91 1.48 -16.65
N ASP A 191 -8.96 2.78 -16.91
CA ASP A 191 -7.95 3.76 -16.51
C ASP A 191 -8.13 4.24 -15.07
N ILE A 192 -9.37 4.20 -14.56
CA ILE A 192 -9.66 4.66 -13.19
C ILE A 192 -9.11 3.72 -12.13
N THR A 193 -8.42 4.29 -11.16
CA THR A 193 -7.95 3.60 -9.95
C THR A 193 -8.99 3.71 -8.84
N TYR A 194 -9.53 2.57 -8.39
CA TYR A 194 -10.58 2.47 -7.37
C TYR A 194 -10.07 2.12 -5.98
N LYS A 195 -8.81 1.70 -5.87
CA LYS A 195 -8.24 1.08 -4.66
C LYS A 195 -6.89 1.67 -4.28
N SER A 196 -6.65 1.71 -2.99
CA SER A 196 -5.32 1.92 -2.45
C SER A 196 -4.89 0.76 -1.53
N TYR A 197 -3.59 0.69 -1.19
CA TYR A 197 -3.12 -0.31 -0.23
C TYR A 197 -3.66 0.00 1.16
N SER A 198 -4.23 -1.02 1.83
CA SER A 198 -4.77 -0.87 3.17
C SER A 198 -3.69 -0.45 4.16
N SER A 199 -4.09 0.34 5.16
CA SER A 199 -3.18 0.78 6.23
C SER A 199 -2.60 -0.40 7.01
N HIS A 200 -3.36 -1.48 7.21
CA HIS A 200 -2.88 -2.71 7.86
C HIS A 200 -1.81 -3.41 7.04
N PHE A 201 -1.99 -3.52 5.72
CA PHE A 201 -1.00 -4.12 4.84
C PHE A 201 0.31 -3.31 4.83
N CYS A 202 0.24 -1.99 4.65
CA CYS A 202 1.41 -1.13 4.71
C CYS A 202 2.13 -1.22 6.07
N TRP A 203 1.36 -1.24 7.17
CA TRP A 203 1.92 -1.36 8.53
C TRP A 203 2.70 -2.67 8.70
N ILE A 204 2.17 -3.82 8.22
CA ILE A 204 2.88 -5.09 8.34
C ILE A 204 4.14 -5.18 7.47
N LEU A 205 4.18 -4.48 6.34
CA LEU A 205 5.41 -4.42 5.53
C LEU A 205 6.52 -3.70 6.28
N TYR A 206 6.22 -2.60 6.98
CA TYR A 206 7.17 -1.94 7.89
C TYR A 206 7.55 -2.85 9.06
N ALA A 207 6.58 -3.57 9.64
CA ALA A 207 6.81 -4.51 10.73
C ALA A 207 7.79 -5.62 10.35
N ILE A 208 7.63 -6.21 9.15
CA ILE A 208 8.53 -7.25 8.63
C ILE A 208 9.97 -6.71 8.50
N THR A 209 10.14 -5.59 7.81
CA THR A 209 11.46 -5.03 7.54
C THR A 209 12.17 -4.60 8.81
N TRP A 210 11.43 -3.97 9.72
CA TRP A 210 11.96 -3.53 11.01
C TRP A 210 12.38 -4.71 11.92
N ALA A 211 11.56 -5.76 12.02
CA ALA A 211 11.89 -6.94 12.81
C ALA A 211 13.10 -7.69 12.25
N ILE A 212 13.22 -7.82 10.92
CA ILE A 212 14.40 -8.40 10.26
C ILE A 212 15.65 -7.57 10.56
N SER A 213 15.55 -6.24 10.50
CA SER A 213 16.65 -5.34 10.86
C SER A 213 17.07 -5.51 12.32
N LYS A 214 16.10 -5.55 13.24
CA LYS A 214 16.37 -5.80 14.69
C LYS A 214 17.03 -7.16 14.92
N TYR A 215 16.56 -8.21 14.23
CA TYR A 215 17.16 -9.55 14.31
C TYR A 215 18.62 -9.55 13.84
N HIS A 216 18.92 -8.97 12.68
CA HIS A 216 20.29 -8.90 12.19
C HIS A 216 21.19 -8.07 13.10
N ASN A 217 20.72 -6.96 13.64
CA ASN A 217 21.46 -6.13 14.58
C ASN A 217 21.76 -6.89 15.88
N SER A 218 20.81 -7.65 16.44
CA SER A 218 21.05 -8.48 17.62
C SER A 218 22.14 -9.53 17.38
N LYS A 219 22.10 -10.22 16.24
CA LYS A 219 23.13 -11.19 15.84
C LYS A 219 24.51 -10.57 15.67
N MET A 220 24.57 -9.35 15.14
CA MET A 220 25.83 -8.62 15.00
C MET A 220 26.41 -8.25 16.38
N VAL A 221 25.58 -7.78 17.30
CA VAL A 221 25.99 -7.47 18.67
C VAL A 221 26.47 -8.72 19.40
N ASP A 222 25.74 -9.83 19.32
CA ASP A 222 26.11 -11.11 19.93
C ASP A 222 27.48 -11.60 19.42
N LYS A 223 27.70 -11.53 18.10
CA LYS A 223 28.97 -11.89 17.46
C LYS A 223 30.11 -10.99 17.95
N ALA A 224 29.91 -9.68 18.01
CA ALA A 224 30.90 -8.73 18.47
C ALA A 224 31.26 -8.97 19.92
N MET A 225 30.27 -9.21 20.79
CA MET A 225 30.46 -9.53 22.21
C MET A 225 31.19 -10.86 22.37
N GLY A 226 30.85 -11.90 21.63
CA GLY A 226 31.54 -13.18 21.66
C GLY A 226 33.03 -13.04 21.27
N THR A 227 33.32 -12.25 20.23
CA THR A 227 34.70 -11.94 19.82
C THR A 227 35.48 -11.20 20.91
N PHE A 228 34.87 -10.18 21.50
CA PHE A 228 35.47 -9.41 22.61
C PHE A 228 35.83 -10.30 23.81
N LEU A 229 34.91 -11.16 24.23
CA LEU A 229 35.10 -12.08 25.34
C LEU A 229 36.21 -13.12 25.06
N ALA A 230 36.27 -13.64 23.83
CA ALA A 230 37.31 -14.57 23.43
C ALA A 230 38.70 -13.92 23.44
N VAL A 231 38.84 -12.68 22.97
CA VAL A 231 40.09 -11.93 23.03
C VAL A 231 40.48 -11.64 24.49
N LYS A 232 39.54 -11.23 25.33
CA LYS A 232 39.79 -10.93 26.73
C LYS A 232 40.19 -12.19 27.54
N GLY A 233 39.55 -13.34 27.22
CA GLY A 233 39.89 -14.62 27.85
C GLY A 233 41.24 -15.21 27.40
N ALA A 234 41.74 -14.82 26.22
CA ALA A 234 43.06 -15.24 25.70
C ALA A 234 44.22 -14.42 26.31
N VAL A 235 43.94 -13.30 26.97
CA VAL A 235 44.92 -12.38 27.58
C VAL A 235 45.02 -12.61 29.09
N ALA A 236 44.15 -13.42 29.67
CA ALA A 236 44.16 -13.82 31.10
C ALA A 236 44.78 -15.20 31.27
#